data_a4ed19d14a2cdca8c9408691f9d11024
#
_entry.id   a4ed19d14a2cdca8c9408691f9d11024
#
_cell.length_a   1.000
_cell.length_b   1.000
_cell.length_c   1.000
_cell.angle_alpha   90.00
_cell.angle_beta   90.00
_cell.angle_gamma   90.00
#
_symmetry.space_group_name_H-M   'P 1'
#
loop_
_entity.id
_entity.type
_entity.pdbx_description
1 polymer ?
#
loop_
_entity_poly.entity_id
_entity_poly.type
_entity_poly.pdbx_seq_one_letter_code
_entity_poly.pdbx_strand_id
1 'polypeptide(L)'
;MFELILENKAGKKLEFGMGSPFTITEIQGLNPPSATINTSQLSLMDGAKYNSSKMNMRTLNIAFAIEVDAAKSRTEIYKVLKSKQWIKCTYIGEYRQAYIDGYIQSIDIEYFNMKQIVTCSILCPSPYFREAQEIVNEMSLILNRFHFPFASTEEPQIVFGVVSSDTGITIENESDVDCGMVIELYARANLTNPKVYNYVSQEYIGVEISMQTGDLITIDTQEGQKTAKLTRAGVTTSIFNNVMQGSTWLQLPSEGATFVYEVGTGSASNLDVTFKHVNLYEGV
;
A
#
# COMPACT_ATOMS: atom_id res chain seq x y z
N MET A 1 -19.17 14.16 3.79
CA MET A 1 -19.45 13.76 5.19
C MET A 1 -18.15 13.23 5.77
N PHE A 2 -17.77 13.58 6.99
CA PHE A 2 -16.52 13.18 7.61
C PHE A 2 -16.79 12.08 8.65
N GLU A 3 -16.11 10.96 8.55
CA GLU A 3 -16.14 9.89 9.56
C GLU A 3 -14.71 9.45 9.90
N LEU A 4 -14.48 9.15 11.14
CA LEU A 4 -13.24 8.59 11.64
C LEU A 4 -13.51 7.32 12.41
N ILE A 5 -12.75 6.28 12.16
CA ILE A 5 -12.87 4.99 12.85
C ILE A 5 -11.52 4.62 13.44
N LEU A 6 -11.47 4.39 14.74
CA LEU A 6 -10.31 3.86 15.44
C LEU A 6 -10.55 2.39 15.78
N GLU A 7 -9.76 1.49 15.22
CA GLU A 7 -9.92 0.04 15.39
C GLU A 7 -8.66 -0.59 15.99
N ASN A 8 -8.80 -1.38 17.04
CA ASN A 8 -7.69 -2.10 17.65
C ASN A 8 -7.53 -3.52 17.06
N LYS A 9 -6.43 -4.21 17.38
CA LYS A 9 -6.15 -5.58 16.91
C LYS A 9 -7.24 -6.62 17.25
N ALA A 10 -8.08 -6.36 18.25
CA ALA A 10 -9.18 -7.24 18.64
C ALA A 10 -10.48 -6.94 17.86
N GLY A 11 -10.44 -6.04 16.87
CA GLY A 11 -11.59 -5.64 16.06
C GLY A 11 -12.58 -4.73 16.80
N LYS A 12 -12.23 -4.19 17.97
CA LYS A 12 -13.06 -3.23 18.68
C LYS A 12 -12.85 -1.85 18.09
N LYS A 13 -13.95 -1.12 17.88
CA LYS A 13 -13.99 0.17 17.20
C LYS A 13 -14.50 1.28 18.09
N LEU A 14 -13.97 2.47 17.87
CA LEU A 14 -14.60 3.74 18.22
C LEU A 14 -14.89 4.46 16.92
N GLU A 15 -16.15 4.78 16.70
CA GLU A 15 -16.63 5.43 15.48
C GLU A 15 -17.03 6.87 15.80
N PHE A 16 -16.57 7.80 14.98
CA PHE A 16 -16.86 9.21 15.08
C PHE A 16 -17.58 9.65 13.82
N GLY A 17 -18.85 9.96 13.94
CA GLY A 17 -19.70 10.30 12.82
C GLY A 17 -21.12 10.61 13.29
N MET A 18 -22.06 10.63 12.35
CA MET A 18 -23.44 10.95 12.64
C MET A 18 -24.07 9.87 13.55
N GLY A 19 -24.59 10.29 14.72
CA GLY A 19 -25.21 9.37 15.70
C GLY A 19 -24.22 8.72 16.69
N SER A 20 -22.94 9.04 16.61
CA SER A 20 -21.95 8.59 17.60
C SER A 20 -22.13 9.27 18.96
N PRO A 21 -21.87 8.57 20.09
CA PRO A 21 -21.81 9.20 21.39
C PRO A 21 -20.56 10.09 21.58
N PHE A 22 -19.71 10.19 20.57
CA PHE A 22 -18.46 10.95 20.59
C PHE A 22 -18.46 12.00 19.49
N THR A 23 -18.18 13.25 19.86
CA THR A 23 -18.06 14.37 18.91
C THR A 23 -16.61 14.82 18.82
N ILE A 24 -16.02 14.75 17.65
CA ILE A 24 -14.66 15.26 17.42
C ILE A 24 -14.66 16.77 17.61
N THR A 25 -13.75 17.26 18.43
CA THR A 25 -13.54 18.70 18.66
C THR A 25 -12.33 19.22 17.90
N GLU A 26 -11.31 18.40 17.75
CA GLU A 26 -10.07 18.74 17.04
C GLU A 26 -9.38 17.50 16.51
N ILE A 27 -8.80 17.59 15.32
CA ILE A 27 -7.87 16.59 14.77
C ILE A 27 -6.68 17.32 14.20
N GLN A 28 -5.48 16.91 14.63
CA GLN A 28 -4.21 17.35 14.06
C GLN A 28 -3.48 16.16 13.44
N GLY A 29 -2.72 16.42 12.38
CA GLY A 29 -1.90 15.41 11.72
C GLY A 29 -2.56 14.78 10.48
N LEU A 30 -3.71 15.27 10.00
CA LEU A 30 -4.30 14.87 8.72
C LEU A 30 -3.59 15.48 7.51
N ASN A 31 -2.97 16.66 7.68
CA ASN A 31 -2.19 17.33 6.65
C ASN A 31 -0.87 16.61 6.39
N PRO A 32 -0.16 16.92 5.27
CA PRO A 32 1.18 16.40 5.01
C PRO A 32 2.12 16.51 6.22
N PRO A 33 2.89 15.47 6.55
CA PRO A 33 3.79 15.50 7.69
C PRO A 33 4.99 16.40 7.43
N SER A 34 5.68 16.80 8.51
CA SER A 34 6.91 17.58 8.38
C SER A 34 8.04 16.77 7.77
N ALA A 35 8.86 17.39 6.95
CA ALA A 35 10.08 16.80 6.43
C ALA A 35 11.33 17.34 7.16
N THR A 36 12.33 16.48 7.33
CA THR A 36 13.67 16.91 7.73
C THR A 36 14.48 17.20 6.48
N ILE A 37 14.93 18.43 6.31
CA ILE A 37 15.75 18.89 5.20
C ILE A 37 17.19 19.03 5.70
N ASN A 38 18.10 18.23 5.14
CA ASN A 38 19.51 18.27 5.47
C ASN A 38 20.23 19.24 4.53
N THR A 39 20.89 20.22 5.11
CA THR A 39 21.62 21.25 4.37
C THR A 39 23.05 21.37 4.90
N SER A 40 23.98 21.83 4.05
CA SER A 40 25.34 22.22 4.46
C SER A 40 25.59 23.69 4.14
N GLN A 41 26.16 24.42 5.10
CA GLN A 41 26.59 25.80 4.91
C GLN A 41 28.03 25.84 4.35
N LEU A 42 28.25 26.67 3.35
CA LEU A 42 29.56 26.95 2.78
C LEU A 42 30.00 28.34 3.26
N SER A 43 31.24 28.46 3.75
CA SER A 43 31.74 29.65 4.46
C SER A 43 31.80 30.96 3.64
N LEU A 44 31.61 30.86 2.31
CA LEU A 44 31.66 32.02 1.40
C LEU A 44 30.40 32.23 0.58
N MET A 45 29.32 31.53 0.91
CA MET A 45 28.02 31.65 0.23
C MET A 45 26.92 31.98 1.20
N ASP A 46 26.06 32.92 0.81
CA ASP A 46 24.81 33.15 1.52
C ASP A 46 23.85 31.95 1.34
N GLY A 47 23.20 31.55 2.44
CA GLY A 47 22.29 30.41 2.44
C GLY A 47 22.98 29.09 2.69
N ALA A 48 22.36 27.99 2.21
CA ALA A 48 22.85 26.62 2.41
C ALA A 48 22.61 25.76 1.17
N LYS A 49 23.48 24.78 0.96
CA LYS A 49 23.32 23.77 -0.09
C LYS A 49 22.38 22.67 0.42
N TYR A 50 21.36 22.32 -0.37
CA TYR A 50 20.52 21.16 -0.14
C TYR A 50 21.34 19.86 -0.33
N ASN A 51 21.24 18.93 0.60
CA ASN A 51 21.88 17.63 0.52
C ASN A 51 20.86 16.49 0.36
N SER A 52 19.85 16.43 1.24
CA SER A 52 18.82 15.39 1.21
C SER A 52 17.59 15.82 2.02
N SER A 53 16.48 15.15 1.80
CA SER A 53 15.29 15.28 2.64
C SER A 53 14.68 13.93 2.93
N LYS A 54 13.97 13.82 4.05
CA LYS A 54 13.16 12.66 4.40
C LYS A 54 11.91 13.11 5.15
N MET A 55 10.81 12.40 4.92
CA MET A 55 9.59 12.60 5.70
C MET A 55 9.77 12.05 7.12
N ASN A 56 9.25 12.77 8.10
CA ASN A 56 9.25 12.32 9.48
C ASN A 56 8.02 11.44 9.75
N MET A 57 8.10 10.61 10.81
CA MET A 57 6.93 9.90 11.30
C MET A 57 5.81 10.90 11.63
N ARG A 58 4.57 10.44 11.52
CA ARG A 58 3.37 11.25 11.77
C ARG A 58 2.87 11.05 13.18
N THR A 59 2.35 12.09 13.79
CA THR A 59 1.56 12.00 15.02
C THR A 59 0.15 12.51 14.73
N LEU A 60 -0.85 11.69 15.02
CA LEU A 60 -2.25 12.09 15.01
C LEU A 60 -2.67 12.46 16.43
N ASN A 61 -3.11 13.69 16.65
CA ASN A 61 -3.72 14.12 17.89
C ASN A 61 -5.22 14.32 17.66
N ILE A 62 -6.02 13.54 18.35
CA ILE A 62 -7.47 13.53 18.23
C ILE A 62 -8.07 13.93 19.56
N ALA A 63 -8.78 15.05 19.58
CA ALA A 63 -9.58 15.48 20.72
C ALA A 63 -11.06 15.29 20.40
N PHE A 64 -11.79 14.68 21.33
CA PHE A 64 -13.22 14.44 21.18
C PHE A 64 -13.95 14.54 22.53
N ALA A 65 -15.20 14.95 22.44
CA ALA A 65 -16.06 15.11 23.60
C ALA A 65 -16.96 13.88 23.77
N ILE A 66 -17.25 13.50 25.00
CA ILE A 66 -18.24 12.48 25.34
C ILE A 66 -19.59 13.17 25.49
N GLU A 67 -20.58 12.80 24.66
CA GLU A 67 -21.91 13.42 24.65
C GLU A 67 -22.92 12.69 25.55
N VAL A 68 -22.76 11.38 25.75
CA VAL A 68 -23.75 10.54 26.43
C VAL A 68 -23.05 9.62 27.42
N ASP A 69 -23.61 9.45 28.62
CA ASP A 69 -23.20 8.52 29.68
C ASP A 69 -21.65 8.41 29.82
N ALA A 70 -21.07 9.46 30.40
CA ALA A 70 -19.62 9.59 30.49
C ALA A 70 -18.93 8.39 31.19
N ALA A 71 -19.59 7.74 32.16
CA ALA A 71 -19.00 6.60 32.88
C ALA A 71 -18.93 5.34 31.99
N LYS A 72 -19.98 5.04 31.27
CA LYS A 72 -20.03 3.92 30.32
C LYS A 72 -19.12 4.17 29.15
N SER A 73 -19.17 5.35 28.56
CA SER A 73 -18.36 5.75 27.41
C SER A 73 -16.86 5.68 27.72
N ARG A 74 -16.39 6.10 28.88
CA ARG A 74 -15.00 5.93 29.32
C ARG A 74 -14.59 4.47 29.36
N THR A 75 -15.45 3.59 29.85
CA THR A 75 -15.15 2.15 29.90
C THR A 75 -15.01 1.57 28.49
N GLU A 76 -15.78 2.03 27.53
CA GLU A 76 -15.67 1.63 26.13
C GLU A 76 -14.39 2.19 25.48
N ILE A 77 -14.07 3.45 25.72
CA ILE A 77 -12.81 4.07 25.27
C ILE A 77 -11.61 3.24 25.74
N TYR A 78 -11.52 2.89 27.02
CA TYR A 78 -10.41 2.10 27.56
C TYR A 78 -10.33 0.66 27.03
N LYS A 79 -11.42 0.11 26.49
CA LYS A 79 -11.40 -1.21 25.82
C LYS A 79 -10.79 -1.15 24.43
N VAL A 80 -10.88 0.00 23.76
CA VAL A 80 -10.37 0.21 22.40
C VAL A 80 -9.00 0.87 22.44
N LEU A 81 -8.89 1.99 23.15
CA LEU A 81 -7.66 2.76 23.24
C LEU A 81 -6.86 2.29 24.45
N LYS A 82 -5.71 1.70 24.21
CA LYS A 82 -4.76 1.28 25.25
C LYS A 82 -3.37 1.74 24.86
N SER A 83 -2.67 2.40 25.78
CA SER A 83 -1.30 2.87 25.56
C SER A 83 -0.38 1.74 25.11
N LYS A 84 0.55 2.02 24.17
CA LYS A 84 1.50 1.10 23.52
C LYS A 84 0.85 0.09 22.57
N GLN A 85 -0.47 0.06 22.43
CA GLN A 85 -1.12 -0.88 21.51
C GLN A 85 -1.27 -0.29 20.11
N TRP A 86 -1.22 -1.17 19.14
CA TRP A 86 -1.50 -0.85 17.75
C TRP A 86 -2.96 -0.45 17.56
N ILE A 87 -3.16 0.53 16.74
CA ILE A 87 -4.47 1.06 16.34
C ILE A 87 -4.45 1.37 14.84
N LYS A 88 -5.54 1.02 14.17
CA LYS A 88 -5.82 1.44 12.79
C LYS A 88 -6.75 2.65 12.85
N CYS A 89 -6.33 3.73 12.24
CA CYS A 89 -7.12 4.95 12.10
C CYS A 89 -7.61 5.05 10.67
N THR A 90 -8.92 4.88 10.45
CA THR A 90 -9.54 4.96 9.13
C THR A 90 -10.28 6.28 9.01
N TYR A 91 -9.93 7.03 7.98
CA TYR A 91 -10.56 8.27 7.57
C TYR A 91 -11.49 8.00 6.40
N ILE A 92 -12.74 8.48 6.49
CA ILE A 92 -13.73 8.41 5.42
C ILE A 92 -14.18 9.83 5.13
N GLY A 93 -13.66 10.40 4.06
CA GLY A 93 -14.01 11.70 3.54
C GLY A 93 -14.96 11.61 2.35
N GLU A 94 -15.23 12.75 1.74
CA GLU A 94 -16.09 12.84 0.56
C GLU A 94 -15.38 12.32 -0.70
N TYR A 95 -14.07 12.53 -0.80
CA TYR A 95 -13.25 12.22 -1.99
C TYR A 95 -12.21 11.13 -1.75
N ARG A 96 -11.82 10.91 -0.50
CA ARG A 96 -10.78 9.93 -0.14
C ARG A 96 -11.25 9.06 1.02
N GLN A 97 -10.96 7.77 0.92
CA GLN A 97 -11.07 6.82 2.01
C GLN A 97 -9.71 6.18 2.23
N ALA A 98 -9.11 6.45 3.37
CA ALA A 98 -7.76 6.00 3.65
C ALA A 98 -7.58 5.62 5.12
N TYR A 99 -6.55 4.83 5.40
CA TYR A 99 -6.21 4.45 6.76
C TYR A 99 -4.73 4.63 7.04
N ILE A 100 -4.41 4.73 8.30
CA ILE A 100 -3.02 4.73 8.78
C ILE A 100 -2.93 3.88 10.03
N ASP A 101 -1.83 3.14 10.15
CA ASP A 101 -1.50 2.33 11.31
C ASP A 101 -0.61 3.11 12.27
N GLY A 102 -0.92 3.03 13.55
CA GLY A 102 -0.14 3.69 14.58
C GLY A 102 -0.17 2.96 15.91
N TYR A 103 0.48 3.58 16.87
CA TYR A 103 0.54 3.10 18.26
C TYR A 103 0.07 4.21 19.18
N ILE A 104 -0.79 3.88 20.12
CA ILE A 104 -1.30 4.85 21.09
C ILE A 104 -0.19 5.27 22.03
N GLN A 105 0.19 6.54 21.97
CA GLN A 105 1.22 7.13 22.82
C GLN A 105 0.67 7.57 24.17
N SER A 106 -0.44 8.31 24.15
CA SER A 106 -1.09 8.82 25.36
C SER A 106 -2.59 8.94 25.17
N ILE A 107 -3.32 8.85 26.26
CA ILE A 107 -4.75 9.13 26.36
C ILE A 107 -4.93 9.96 27.63
N ASP A 108 -5.58 11.09 27.51
CA ASP A 108 -5.91 11.96 28.62
C ASP A 108 -7.40 12.28 28.63
N ILE A 109 -8.04 12.31 29.80
CA ILE A 109 -9.47 12.56 29.96
C ILE A 109 -9.67 13.61 31.03
N GLU A 110 -10.35 14.69 30.68
CA GLU A 110 -10.73 15.74 31.63
C GLU A 110 -11.95 15.32 32.46
N TYR A 111 -11.72 14.78 33.65
CA TYR A 111 -12.78 14.18 34.49
C TYR A 111 -13.76 15.18 35.09
N PHE A 112 -13.33 16.39 35.40
CA PHE A 112 -14.10 17.33 36.21
C PHE A 112 -14.86 18.39 35.42
N ASN A 113 -14.82 18.33 34.09
CA ASN A 113 -15.57 19.24 33.23
C ASN A 113 -16.99 18.72 33.00
N MET A 114 -17.95 19.63 32.84
CA MET A 114 -19.34 19.29 32.48
C MET A 114 -19.41 18.49 31.17
N LYS A 115 -18.55 18.82 30.21
CA LYS A 115 -18.33 18.08 28.97
C LYS A 115 -16.93 17.50 29.03
N GLN A 116 -16.83 16.18 29.14
CA GLN A 116 -15.54 15.51 29.23
C GLN A 116 -14.87 15.41 27.88
N ILE A 117 -13.68 15.99 27.78
CA ILE A 117 -12.88 15.93 26.56
C ILE A 117 -11.82 14.84 26.76
N VAL A 118 -11.66 14.03 25.72
CA VAL A 118 -10.63 12.99 25.63
C VAL A 118 -9.65 13.40 24.56
N THR A 119 -8.37 13.44 24.92
CA THR A 119 -7.27 13.67 23.97
C THR A 119 -6.48 12.40 23.80
N CYS A 120 -6.34 11.93 22.56
CA CYS A 120 -5.58 10.74 22.19
C CYS A 120 -4.46 11.12 21.23
N SER A 121 -3.22 10.74 21.57
CA SER A 121 -2.06 10.88 20.69
C SER A 121 -1.65 9.54 20.13
N ILE A 122 -1.58 9.43 18.80
CA ILE A 122 -1.25 8.22 18.05
C ILE A 122 0.02 8.48 17.25
N LEU A 123 1.06 7.71 17.52
CA LEU A 123 2.31 7.77 16.76
C LEU A 123 2.24 6.79 15.59
N CYS A 124 2.34 7.29 14.37
CA CYS A 124 2.31 6.52 13.13
C CYS A 124 3.74 6.45 12.56
N PRO A 125 4.40 5.27 12.58
CA PRO A 125 5.75 5.11 12.05
C PRO A 125 5.84 5.41 10.55
N SER A 126 4.83 4.99 9.78
CA SER A 126 4.68 5.39 8.37
C SER A 126 4.04 6.79 8.30
N PRO A 127 4.60 7.71 7.50
CA PRO A 127 4.03 9.05 7.36
C PRO A 127 2.79 9.10 6.46
N TYR A 128 2.55 8.07 5.64
CA TYR A 128 1.54 8.07 4.59
C TYR A 128 0.26 7.36 5.01
N PHE A 129 -0.86 7.93 4.63
CA PHE A 129 -2.13 7.22 4.61
C PHE A 129 -2.15 6.25 3.45
N ARG A 130 -2.82 5.10 3.65
CA ARG A 130 -2.97 4.05 2.65
C ARG A 130 -4.42 3.98 2.22
N GLU A 131 -4.66 3.83 0.95
CA GLU A 131 -6.00 3.53 0.45
C GLU A 131 -6.50 2.19 1.00
N ALA A 132 -7.82 2.10 1.24
CA ALA A 132 -8.42 0.88 1.80
C ALA A 132 -8.44 -0.28 0.80
N GLN A 133 -8.41 0.02 -0.49
CA GLN A 133 -8.45 -0.97 -1.58
C GLN A 133 -7.07 -1.16 -2.20
N GLU A 134 -6.73 -2.42 -2.46
CA GLU A 134 -5.56 -2.79 -3.24
C GLU A 134 -5.91 -2.72 -4.73
N ILE A 135 -5.07 -2.07 -5.50
CA ILE A 135 -5.19 -1.98 -6.96
C ILE A 135 -4.41 -3.14 -7.56
N VAL A 136 -5.09 -3.94 -8.38
CA VAL A 136 -4.52 -5.12 -9.02
C VAL A 136 -4.45 -4.89 -10.53
N ASN A 137 -3.24 -4.97 -11.08
CA ASN A 137 -2.98 -4.85 -12.51
C ASN A 137 -2.42 -6.18 -13.02
N GLU A 138 -3.22 -6.89 -13.79
CA GLU A 138 -2.83 -8.18 -14.37
C GLU A 138 -2.28 -7.98 -15.79
N MET A 139 -1.06 -8.44 -16.00
CA MET A 139 -0.47 -8.56 -17.33
C MET A 139 -0.75 -9.94 -17.87
N SER A 140 -1.97 -10.15 -18.41
CA SER A 140 -2.34 -11.38 -19.07
C SER A 140 -2.11 -11.23 -20.58
N LEU A 141 -1.29 -12.12 -21.15
CA LEU A 141 -1.10 -12.21 -22.60
C LEU A 141 -2.31 -12.83 -23.31
N ILE A 142 -3.36 -13.24 -22.59
CA ILE A 142 -4.56 -13.81 -23.17
C ILE A 142 -5.64 -12.74 -23.24
N LEU A 143 -5.83 -12.20 -24.43
CA LEU A 143 -6.96 -11.33 -24.73
C LEU A 143 -8.21 -12.21 -24.94
N ASN A 144 -9.14 -12.19 -23.97
CA ASN A 144 -10.44 -12.84 -24.10
C ASN A 144 -11.24 -12.13 -25.19
N ARG A 145 -11.51 -12.81 -26.30
CA ARG A 145 -12.31 -12.28 -27.42
C ARG A 145 -13.75 -12.79 -27.44
N PHE A 146 -14.19 -13.44 -26.36
CA PHE A 146 -15.53 -13.99 -26.27
C PHE A 146 -16.43 -13.11 -25.38
N HIS A 147 -17.51 -12.60 -25.97
CA HIS A 147 -18.55 -11.83 -25.27
C HIS A 147 -19.92 -12.46 -25.47
N PHE A 148 -20.77 -12.49 -24.47
CA PHE A 148 -22.18 -12.81 -24.59
C PHE A 148 -23.03 -11.54 -24.82
N PRO A 149 -24.11 -11.56 -25.64
CA PRO A 149 -24.65 -12.69 -26.41
C PRO A 149 -23.84 -12.94 -27.70
N PHE A 150 -23.71 -14.23 -28.05
CA PHE A 150 -22.97 -14.70 -29.21
C PHE A 150 -23.87 -14.90 -30.44
N ALA A 151 -23.53 -14.28 -31.55
CA ALA A 151 -24.08 -14.59 -32.86
C ALA A 151 -22.92 -14.69 -33.85
N SER A 152 -22.66 -15.87 -34.41
CA SER A 152 -21.71 -16.06 -35.48
C SER A 152 -22.46 -16.03 -36.84
N THR A 153 -22.07 -15.12 -37.69
CA THR A 153 -22.63 -15.02 -39.06
C THR A 153 -21.72 -15.55 -40.14
N GLU A 154 -20.50 -15.98 -39.81
CA GLU A 154 -19.53 -16.51 -40.82
C GLU A 154 -18.67 -17.64 -40.24
N GLU A 155 -18.28 -18.55 -41.11
CA GLU A 155 -17.57 -19.83 -40.95
C GLU A 155 -16.39 -19.88 -39.98
N PRO A 156 -15.94 -21.09 -39.56
CA PRO A 156 -16.09 -21.58 -38.19
C PRO A 156 -14.79 -21.57 -37.41
N GLN A 157 -14.35 -20.43 -36.86
CA GLN A 157 -13.37 -20.41 -35.79
C GLN A 157 -13.88 -19.56 -34.63
N ILE A 158 -14.37 -20.24 -33.61
CA ILE A 158 -14.61 -19.63 -32.31
C ILE A 158 -13.24 -19.37 -31.68
N VAL A 159 -12.72 -18.14 -31.79
CA VAL A 159 -11.49 -17.75 -31.11
C VAL A 159 -11.84 -17.32 -29.69
N PHE A 160 -11.57 -18.18 -28.72
CA PHE A 160 -11.82 -17.91 -27.31
C PHE A 160 -10.85 -16.88 -26.71
N GLY A 161 -9.68 -16.74 -27.30
CA GLY A 161 -8.66 -15.74 -26.92
C GLY A 161 -7.49 -15.72 -27.91
N VAL A 162 -6.76 -14.63 -27.90
CA VAL A 162 -5.51 -14.49 -28.65
C VAL A 162 -4.40 -14.20 -27.66
N VAL A 163 -3.27 -14.89 -27.78
CA VAL A 163 -2.06 -14.57 -27.02
C VAL A 163 -1.46 -13.29 -27.63
N SER A 164 -1.40 -12.24 -26.85
CA SER A 164 -0.67 -11.00 -27.20
C SER A 164 0.84 -11.26 -27.10
N SER A 165 1.62 -10.61 -27.95
CA SER A 165 3.08 -10.59 -27.86
C SER A 165 3.63 -9.47 -26.97
N ASP A 166 2.73 -8.62 -26.46
CA ASP A 166 3.14 -7.49 -25.64
C ASP A 166 3.51 -7.96 -24.23
N THR A 167 4.78 -7.80 -23.90
CA THR A 167 5.33 -8.12 -22.56
C THR A 167 5.36 -6.88 -21.64
N GLY A 168 4.59 -5.84 -21.96
CA GLY A 168 4.56 -4.58 -21.22
C GLY A 168 3.17 -4.18 -20.75
N ILE A 169 3.10 -3.56 -19.56
CA ILE A 169 1.90 -2.93 -19.00
C ILE A 169 2.24 -1.55 -18.47
N THR A 170 1.39 -0.57 -18.75
CA THR A 170 1.46 0.75 -18.12
C THR A 170 0.53 0.75 -16.92
N ILE A 171 1.07 1.08 -15.77
CA ILE A 171 0.35 1.19 -14.50
C ILE A 171 0.31 2.66 -14.11
N GLU A 172 -0.89 3.18 -13.93
CA GLU A 172 -1.12 4.51 -13.41
C GLU A 172 -1.01 4.48 -11.88
N ASN A 173 -0.55 5.56 -11.28
CA ASN A 173 -0.43 5.71 -9.85
C ASN A 173 -1.15 7.01 -9.42
N GLU A 174 -2.20 6.88 -8.63
CA GLU A 174 -2.94 8.02 -8.07
C GLU A 174 -2.41 8.44 -6.69
N SER A 175 -1.26 7.90 -6.29
CA SER A 175 -0.60 8.27 -5.03
C SER A 175 0.02 9.66 -5.11
N ASP A 176 0.11 10.32 -3.97
CA ASP A 176 0.87 11.58 -3.84
C ASP A 176 2.41 11.34 -3.89
N VAL A 177 2.86 10.09 -3.73
CA VAL A 177 4.28 9.68 -3.66
C VAL A 177 4.53 8.35 -4.35
N ASP A 178 5.78 8.02 -4.60
CA ASP A 178 6.17 6.70 -5.10
C ASP A 178 5.77 5.62 -4.10
N CYS A 179 5.24 4.50 -4.59
CA CYS A 179 4.81 3.42 -3.74
C CYS A 179 5.48 2.09 -4.10
N GLY A 180 5.72 1.26 -3.08
CA GLY A 180 6.12 -0.12 -3.28
C GLY A 180 4.94 -0.96 -3.77
N MET A 181 5.25 -2.08 -4.42
CA MET A 181 4.26 -2.98 -4.98
C MET A 181 4.58 -4.43 -4.63
N VAL A 182 3.57 -5.29 -4.74
CA VAL A 182 3.74 -6.74 -4.73
C VAL A 182 3.68 -7.22 -6.17
N ILE A 183 4.75 -7.89 -6.61
CA ILE A 183 4.86 -8.46 -7.94
C ILE A 183 4.69 -9.97 -7.83
N GLU A 184 3.69 -10.50 -8.48
CA GLU A 184 3.42 -11.93 -8.54
C GLU A 184 3.78 -12.46 -9.93
N LEU A 185 4.58 -13.53 -9.96
CA LEU A 185 5.05 -14.20 -11.17
C LEU A 185 4.55 -15.64 -11.13
N TYR A 186 3.58 -15.97 -11.97
CA TYR A 186 3.00 -17.30 -12.05
C TYR A 186 3.45 -18.05 -13.30
N ALA A 187 4.00 -19.25 -13.14
CA ALA A 187 4.51 -20.05 -14.24
C ALA A 187 3.44 -21.02 -14.76
N ARG A 188 3.00 -20.84 -16.02
CA ARG A 188 2.11 -21.78 -16.73
C ARG A 188 2.86 -22.99 -17.28
N ALA A 189 4.15 -22.84 -17.54
CA ALA A 189 5.06 -23.90 -17.97
C ALA A 189 6.45 -23.67 -17.40
N ASN A 190 7.34 -24.63 -17.58
CA ASN A 190 8.71 -24.52 -17.09
C ASN A 190 9.44 -23.33 -17.75
N LEU A 191 10.05 -22.51 -16.93
CA LEU A 191 10.87 -21.36 -17.34
C LEU A 191 11.97 -21.08 -16.31
N THR A 192 12.96 -20.27 -16.69
CA THR A 192 14.03 -19.91 -15.78
C THR A 192 14.24 -18.41 -15.71
N ASN A 193 14.72 -17.95 -14.57
CA ASN A 193 15.25 -16.61 -14.38
C ASN A 193 14.29 -15.51 -14.81
N PRO A 194 13.05 -15.46 -14.27
CA PRO A 194 12.13 -14.38 -14.58
C PRO A 194 12.64 -13.04 -14.03
N LYS A 195 12.42 -11.99 -14.80
CA LYS A 195 12.88 -10.64 -14.51
C LYS A 195 11.83 -9.63 -14.95
N VAL A 196 11.57 -8.65 -14.11
CA VAL A 196 10.68 -7.50 -14.37
C VAL A 196 11.49 -6.23 -14.32
N TYR A 197 11.29 -5.32 -15.25
CA TYR A 197 11.99 -4.05 -15.27
C TYR A 197 11.07 -2.89 -15.68
N ASN A 198 11.39 -1.72 -15.18
CA ASN A 198 10.77 -0.48 -15.60
C ASN A 198 11.34 -0.10 -16.97
N TYR A 199 10.47 0.07 -17.96
CA TYR A 199 10.88 0.33 -19.33
C TYR A 199 11.68 1.63 -19.50
N VAL A 200 11.38 2.65 -18.71
CA VAL A 200 12.01 3.97 -18.80
C VAL A 200 13.33 4.03 -18.02
N SER A 201 13.30 3.67 -16.73
CA SER A 201 14.51 3.75 -15.86
C SER A 201 15.49 2.59 -16.09
N GLN A 202 15.07 1.50 -16.74
CA GLN A 202 15.82 0.27 -16.92
C GLN A 202 16.23 -0.42 -15.60
N GLU A 203 15.70 0.04 -14.48
CA GLU A 203 15.83 -0.65 -13.21
C GLU A 203 15.02 -1.95 -13.23
N TYR A 204 15.53 -2.99 -12.61
CA TYR A 204 14.89 -4.30 -12.64
C TYR A 204 14.93 -5.02 -11.30
N ILE A 205 14.01 -5.98 -11.15
CA ILE A 205 14.08 -7.02 -10.16
C ILE A 205 13.91 -8.38 -10.84
N GLY A 206 14.82 -9.32 -10.52
CA GLY A 206 14.80 -10.66 -11.09
C GLY A 206 15.25 -11.69 -10.08
N VAL A 207 14.95 -12.95 -10.34
CA VAL A 207 15.34 -14.07 -9.49
C VAL A 207 16.02 -15.19 -10.31
N GLU A 208 17.14 -15.70 -9.81
CA GLU A 208 17.88 -16.81 -10.41
C GLU A 208 17.29 -18.14 -9.92
N ILE A 209 16.28 -18.65 -10.63
CA ILE A 209 15.58 -19.86 -10.25
C ILE A 209 14.95 -20.55 -11.46
N SER A 210 14.81 -21.89 -11.37
CA SER A 210 13.99 -22.66 -12.31
C SER A 210 12.58 -22.82 -11.76
N MET A 211 11.61 -22.26 -12.46
CA MET A 211 10.17 -22.39 -12.16
C MET A 211 9.59 -23.57 -12.90
N GLN A 212 8.73 -24.30 -12.21
CA GLN A 212 7.89 -25.37 -12.76
C GLN A 212 6.48 -24.89 -12.97
N THR A 213 5.71 -25.62 -13.77
CA THR A 213 4.27 -25.33 -13.96
C THR A 213 3.56 -25.26 -12.61
N GLY A 214 2.83 -24.19 -12.35
CA GLY A 214 2.09 -23.94 -11.11
C GLY A 214 2.90 -23.25 -9.99
N ASP A 215 4.18 -22.94 -10.22
CA ASP A 215 4.94 -22.15 -9.27
C ASP A 215 4.48 -20.69 -9.26
N LEU A 216 4.43 -20.11 -8.07
CA LEU A 216 4.16 -18.69 -7.85
C LEU A 216 5.32 -18.05 -7.10
N ILE A 217 5.95 -17.04 -7.69
CA ILE A 217 6.90 -16.17 -7.00
C ILE A 217 6.19 -14.90 -6.60
N THR A 218 6.34 -14.49 -5.34
CA THR A 218 5.81 -13.24 -4.80
C THR A 218 6.98 -12.39 -4.32
N ILE A 219 7.14 -11.21 -4.91
CA ILE A 219 8.16 -10.23 -4.57
C ILE A 219 7.45 -9.01 -3.99
N ASP A 220 7.71 -8.71 -2.72
CA ASP A 220 7.19 -7.51 -2.07
C ASP A 220 8.30 -6.45 -2.05
N THR A 221 8.04 -5.29 -2.65
CA THR A 221 8.99 -4.18 -2.75
C THR A 221 8.67 -3.04 -1.80
N GLN A 222 7.63 -3.17 -0.98
CA GLN A 222 7.21 -2.15 -0.02
C GLN A 222 8.31 -1.87 1.01
N GLU A 223 8.47 -0.62 1.38
CA GLU A 223 9.45 -0.24 2.40
C GLU A 223 9.19 -0.94 3.74
N GLY A 224 10.25 -1.53 4.30
CA GLY A 224 10.18 -2.29 5.56
C GLY A 224 9.60 -3.70 5.43
N GLN A 225 9.17 -4.14 4.22
CA GLN A 225 8.58 -5.46 3.99
C GLN A 225 9.25 -6.24 2.85
N LYS A 226 10.39 -5.80 2.36
CA LYS A 226 11.09 -6.37 1.20
C LYS A 226 11.29 -7.88 1.36
N THR A 227 10.62 -8.67 0.52
CA THR A 227 10.70 -10.14 0.52
C THR A 227 10.62 -10.69 -0.89
N ALA A 228 11.21 -11.88 -1.08
CA ALA A 228 11.04 -12.70 -2.27
C ALA A 228 10.73 -14.14 -1.83
N LYS A 229 9.62 -14.69 -2.27
CA LYS A 229 9.09 -15.99 -1.84
C LYS A 229 8.67 -16.80 -3.05
N LEU A 230 8.92 -18.11 -3.00
CA LEU A 230 8.41 -19.10 -3.95
C LEU A 230 7.38 -19.98 -3.26
N THR A 231 6.20 -20.08 -3.85
CA THR A 231 5.18 -21.05 -3.47
C THR A 231 5.14 -22.16 -4.52
N ARG A 232 5.49 -23.37 -4.13
CA ARG A 232 5.50 -24.58 -4.95
C ARG A 232 4.71 -25.67 -4.26
N ALA A 233 3.72 -26.25 -4.94
CA ALA A 233 2.86 -27.31 -4.39
C ALA A 233 2.26 -26.95 -3.00
N GLY A 234 1.88 -25.69 -2.80
CA GLY A 234 1.31 -25.19 -1.54
C GLY A 234 2.33 -24.89 -0.43
N VAL A 235 3.62 -25.11 -0.66
CA VAL A 235 4.70 -24.79 0.30
C VAL A 235 5.37 -23.49 -0.11
N THR A 236 5.40 -22.53 0.80
CA THR A 236 6.07 -21.23 0.58
C THR A 236 7.44 -21.20 1.23
N THR A 237 8.46 -20.88 0.45
CA THR A 237 9.86 -20.77 0.88
C THR A 237 10.41 -19.40 0.53
N SER A 238 11.32 -18.87 1.35
CA SER A 238 12.05 -17.65 1.02
C SER A 238 13.11 -17.93 -0.04
N ILE A 239 13.10 -17.13 -1.10
CA ILE A 239 14.11 -17.15 -2.18
C ILE A 239 14.88 -15.83 -2.24
N PHE A 240 15.00 -15.14 -1.11
CA PHE A 240 15.68 -13.85 -1.04
C PHE A 240 17.13 -13.92 -1.56
N ASN A 241 17.81 -15.02 -1.27
CA ASN A 241 19.20 -15.25 -1.74
C ASN A 241 19.32 -15.53 -3.24
N ASN A 242 18.19 -15.79 -3.92
CA ASN A 242 18.14 -16.00 -5.36
C ASN A 242 17.82 -14.71 -6.13
N VAL A 243 17.64 -13.58 -5.44
CA VAL A 243 17.48 -12.28 -6.11
C VAL A 243 18.76 -11.98 -6.88
N MET A 244 18.61 -11.67 -8.17
CA MET A 244 19.75 -11.40 -9.08
C MET A 244 20.60 -10.25 -8.58
N GLN A 245 21.90 -10.38 -8.72
CA GLN A 245 22.83 -9.29 -8.40
C GLN A 245 22.55 -8.08 -9.31
N GLY A 246 22.47 -6.89 -8.72
CA GLY A 246 22.13 -5.66 -9.42
C GLY A 246 20.62 -5.38 -9.51
N SER A 247 19.77 -6.26 -8.95
CA SER A 247 18.34 -5.97 -8.81
C SER A 247 18.09 -4.78 -7.89
N THR A 248 17.12 -3.94 -8.25
CA THR A 248 16.57 -2.88 -7.42
C THR A 248 15.16 -3.27 -6.97
N TRP A 249 14.76 -2.83 -5.78
CA TRP A 249 13.38 -3.02 -5.30
C TRP A 249 12.49 -1.99 -5.99
N LEU A 250 11.94 -2.38 -7.15
CA LEU A 250 11.17 -1.50 -8.02
C LEU A 250 10.08 -0.77 -7.23
N GLN A 251 9.97 0.53 -7.47
CA GLN A 251 8.89 1.37 -6.97
C GLN A 251 8.02 1.78 -8.15
N LEU A 252 6.74 2.01 -7.90
CA LEU A 252 5.82 2.61 -8.84
C LEU A 252 5.88 4.14 -8.62
N PRO A 253 6.42 4.91 -9.57
CA PRO A 253 6.47 6.36 -9.47
C PRO A 253 5.08 6.99 -9.39
N SER A 254 4.98 8.16 -8.77
CA SER A 254 3.71 8.91 -8.66
C SER A 254 3.10 9.30 -10.02
N GLU A 255 3.92 9.44 -11.06
CA GLU A 255 3.47 9.63 -12.44
C GLU A 255 3.07 8.35 -13.19
N GLY A 256 3.15 7.19 -12.53
CA GLY A 256 2.97 5.89 -13.15
C GLY A 256 4.22 5.38 -13.88
N ALA A 257 4.19 4.14 -14.35
CA ALA A 257 5.30 3.54 -15.09
C ALA A 257 4.85 2.42 -16.01
N THR A 258 5.66 2.16 -17.04
CA THR A 258 5.51 0.97 -17.89
C THR A 258 6.49 -0.10 -17.43
N PHE A 259 5.97 -1.26 -17.05
CA PHE A 259 6.76 -2.42 -16.67
C PHE A 259 6.74 -3.45 -17.78
N VAL A 260 7.88 -4.13 -17.96
CA VAL A 260 8.08 -5.18 -18.96
C VAL A 260 8.74 -6.36 -18.27
N TYR A 261 8.53 -7.56 -18.77
CA TYR A 261 9.16 -8.75 -18.21
C TYR A 261 9.86 -9.60 -19.26
N GLU A 262 10.84 -10.37 -18.83
CA GLU A 262 11.59 -11.32 -19.62
C GLU A 262 11.87 -12.60 -18.83
N VAL A 263 12.21 -13.66 -19.53
CA VAL A 263 12.62 -14.95 -18.94
C VAL A 263 13.94 -15.40 -19.56
N GLY A 264 14.77 -16.07 -18.77
CA GLY A 264 16.07 -16.55 -19.26
C GLY A 264 15.94 -17.69 -20.26
N THR A 265 15.10 -18.69 -19.98
CA THR A 265 14.74 -19.78 -20.89
C THR A 265 13.26 -20.08 -20.77
N GLY A 266 12.68 -20.61 -21.83
CA GLY A 266 11.23 -20.80 -21.97
C GLY A 266 10.61 -19.68 -22.80
N SER A 267 9.27 -19.67 -22.90
CA SER A 267 8.54 -18.59 -23.56
C SER A 267 8.02 -17.60 -22.52
N ALA A 268 8.20 -16.32 -22.76
CA ALA A 268 7.61 -15.27 -21.94
C ALA A 268 6.07 -15.41 -21.82
N SER A 269 5.39 -15.95 -22.85
CA SER A 269 3.95 -16.25 -22.83
C SER A 269 3.52 -17.27 -21.76
N ASN A 270 4.46 -17.99 -21.16
CA ASN A 270 4.21 -18.92 -20.08
C ASN A 270 4.34 -18.31 -18.67
N LEU A 271 4.62 -17.02 -18.59
CA LEU A 271 4.70 -16.27 -17.33
C LEU A 271 3.54 -15.28 -17.27
N ASP A 272 2.70 -15.40 -16.25
CA ASP A 272 1.74 -14.37 -15.89
C ASP A 272 2.35 -13.45 -14.83
N VAL A 273 2.22 -12.16 -15.04
CA VAL A 273 2.73 -11.15 -14.12
C VAL A 273 1.57 -10.32 -13.61
N THR A 274 1.47 -10.20 -12.29
CA THR A 274 0.46 -9.37 -11.62
C THR A 274 1.15 -8.38 -10.71
N PHE A 275 0.77 -7.12 -10.83
CA PHE A 275 1.23 -6.03 -9.98
C PHE A 275 0.10 -5.61 -9.05
N LYS A 276 0.39 -5.55 -7.76
CA LYS A 276 -0.54 -5.10 -6.73
C LYS A 276 0.09 -3.94 -5.98
N HIS A 277 -0.63 -2.85 -5.84
CA HIS A 277 -0.18 -1.69 -5.09
C HIS A 277 -1.34 -1.05 -4.34
N VAL A 278 -1.01 -0.19 -3.40
CA VAL A 278 -1.96 0.59 -2.64
C VAL A 278 -1.54 2.05 -2.75
N ASN A 279 -2.47 2.91 -3.10
CA ASN A 279 -2.18 4.34 -3.17
C ASN A 279 -1.77 4.89 -1.80
N LEU A 280 -0.76 5.76 -1.80
CA LEU A 280 -0.20 6.43 -0.64
C LEU A 280 -0.48 7.93 -0.71
N TYR A 281 -1.03 8.47 0.37
CA TYR A 281 -1.41 9.88 0.45
C TYR A 281 -0.64 10.60 1.56
N GLU A 282 -0.12 11.79 1.25
CA GLU A 282 0.50 12.67 2.23
C GLU A 282 -0.50 13.32 3.17
N GLY A 283 -1.75 13.48 2.71
CA GLY A 283 -2.84 14.07 3.50
C GLY A 283 -4.22 13.55 3.07
N VAL A 284 -5.20 13.71 3.94
CA VAL A 284 -6.60 13.29 3.72
C VAL A 284 -7.57 14.37 4.13
#